data_db14fd2e40af1eac0bcdf2ec0c51b552
#
_entry.id   db14fd2e40af1eac0bcdf2ec0c51b552
#
_cell.length_a   1.000
_cell.length_b   1.000
_cell.length_c   1.000
_cell.angle_alpha   90.00
_cell.angle_beta   90.00
_cell.angle_gamma   90.00
#
_symmetry.space_group_name_H-M   'P 1'
#
loop_
_entity.id
_entity.type
_entity.pdbx_description
1 polymer ?
#
loop_
_entity_poly.entity_id
_entity_poly.type
_entity_poly.pdbx_seq_one_letter_code
_entity_poly.pdbx_strand_id
1 'polypeptide(L)'
;MERRRVVITGLGAVTPLGLTVADTWQAVRQGRCGIGPITQFDPADQKVKLAAEVKGFVPENYLPKPEAKRMGRFTQFAVVAAKEAMADAAFTLAEGEEDRCGVIVSSGIGGLSITEAEHDKGAEKGWDRVSPFYIPTAICNMAAGQIAIHTGFRGMCSCPVTACTGGTNAVGDAFHYIRDGYADVMLCGGTESAVTPLAIGGFTSMKALSQATDPNRASIPFDAERSGFVLGEGAAILLLEELEHAKRRGAKIYAEFVGYGATCDAYHMTAPRADGSGGAKAMAIAIADAGIQPADVDYINAHGTSTHLNDAGETAAVKSVFGPHAYELAISSTKSMTGHMLGAAGAVEAVISAMTLHDGFIPATINYAVPDPECDLDVVPNTGREKDVHYALSNSLGFGGHNGSILLKKWEA
;
A
#
# COMPACT_ATOMS: atom_id res chain seq x y z
N MET A 1 -13.31 23.91 -16.35
CA MET A 1 -12.06 23.41 -16.98
C MET A 1 -12.26 21.94 -17.23
N GLU A 2 -11.84 21.45 -18.38
CA GLU A 2 -11.80 20.01 -18.66
C GLU A 2 -10.83 19.33 -17.69
N ARG A 3 -11.21 18.20 -17.10
CA ARG A 3 -10.38 17.46 -16.16
C ARG A 3 -9.17 16.88 -16.90
N ARG A 4 -7.98 17.06 -16.35
CA ARG A 4 -6.74 16.51 -16.93
C ARG A 4 -6.69 15.00 -16.71
N ARG A 5 -6.17 14.29 -17.68
CA ARG A 5 -5.91 12.84 -17.55
C ARG A 5 -4.60 12.60 -16.82
N VAL A 6 -4.57 11.57 -16.00
CA VAL A 6 -3.42 11.24 -15.16
C VAL A 6 -2.97 9.81 -15.44
N VAL A 7 -1.68 9.62 -15.64
CA VAL A 7 -1.09 8.33 -15.99
C VAL A 7 0.02 7.93 -15.01
N ILE A 8 0.25 6.64 -14.88
CA ILE A 8 1.32 6.05 -14.10
C ILE A 8 2.49 5.78 -15.05
N THR A 9 3.61 6.47 -14.83
CA THR A 9 4.79 6.37 -15.71
C THR A 9 5.99 5.69 -15.05
N GLY A 10 6.01 5.61 -13.72
CA GLY A 10 7.07 4.95 -12.98
C GLY A 10 6.58 4.25 -11.72
N LEU A 11 7.21 3.15 -11.40
CA LEU A 11 6.92 2.29 -10.27
C LEU A 11 8.19 1.98 -9.49
N GLY A 12 8.09 1.94 -8.14
CA GLY A 12 9.16 1.50 -7.27
C GLY A 12 8.62 0.79 -6.04
N ALA A 13 9.29 -0.26 -5.58
CA ALA A 13 8.84 -1.04 -4.45
C ALA A 13 9.98 -1.70 -3.67
N VAL A 14 9.81 -1.73 -2.35
CA VAL A 14 10.62 -2.53 -1.41
C VAL A 14 9.63 -3.30 -0.56
N THR A 15 9.56 -4.62 -0.71
CA THR A 15 8.54 -5.46 -0.10
C THR A 15 9.13 -6.75 0.50
N PRO A 16 8.38 -7.52 1.28
CA PRO A 16 8.81 -8.85 1.73
C PRO A 16 9.08 -9.84 0.60
N LEU A 17 8.60 -9.53 -0.61
CA LEU A 17 8.73 -10.37 -1.81
C LEU A 17 9.94 -10.01 -2.67
N GLY A 18 10.45 -8.78 -2.58
CA GLY A 18 11.57 -8.30 -3.36
C GLY A 18 11.93 -6.85 -3.06
N LEU A 19 13.14 -6.44 -3.48
CA LEU A 19 13.68 -5.10 -3.27
C LEU A 19 13.46 -4.17 -4.47
N THR A 20 12.75 -4.68 -5.49
CA THR A 20 12.35 -3.96 -6.71
C THR A 20 10.93 -4.34 -7.10
N VAL A 21 10.30 -3.54 -7.98
CA VAL A 21 9.00 -3.88 -8.58
C VAL A 21 9.09 -5.18 -9.37
N ALA A 22 10.16 -5.36 -10.14
CA ALA A 22 10.35 -6.57 -10.95
C ALA A 22 10.41 -7.85 -10.09
N ASP A 23 11.20 -7.84 -9.01
CA ASP A 23 11.29 -8.97 -8.08
C ASP A 23 9.96 -9.22 -7.36
N THR A 24 9.32 -8.14 -6.91
CA THR A 24 8.02 -8.20 -6.22
C THR A 24 6.95 -8.79 -7.14
N TRP A 25 6.85 -8.29 -8.38
CA TRP A 25 5.87 -8.76 -9.34
C TRP A 25 6.10 -10.21 -9.76
N GLN A 26 7.36 -10.59 -10.01
CA GLN A 26 7.69 -11.99 -10.30
C GLN A 26 7.26 -12.92 -9.16
N ALA A 27 7.50 -12.52 -7.91
CA ALA A 27 7.10 -13.29 -6.74
C ALA A 27 5.57 -13.37 -6.59
N VAL A 28 4.85 -12.27 -6.87
CA VAL A 28 3.39 -12.24 -6.89
C VAL A 28 2.81 -13.19 -7.95
N ARG A 29 3.36 -13.18 -9.17
CA ARG A 29 2.95 -14.09 -10.24
C ARG A 29 3.17 -15.57 -9.87
N GLN A 30 4.22 -15.86 -9.10
CA GLN A 30 4.53 -17.20 -8.61
C GLN A 30 3.73 -17.62 -7.38
N GLY A 31 2.93 -16.74 -6.78
CA GLY A 31 2.23 -17.00 -5.52
C GLY A 31 3.18 -17.24 -4.35
N ARG A 32 4.33 -16.53 -4.30
CA ARG A 32 5.34 -16.71 -3.25
C ARG A 32 4.89 -16.07 -1.94
N CYS A 33 4.96 -16.82 -0.84
CA CYS A 33 4.69 -16.31 0.50
C CYS A 33 5.93 -15.54 1.04
N GLY A 34 5.74 -14.28 1.42
CA GLY A 34 6.77 -13.43 2.03
C GLY A 34 6.82 -13.51 3.57
N ILE A 35 5.86 -14.22 4.17
CA ILE A 35 5.74 -14.37 5.62
C ILE A 35 6.76 -15.36 6.13
N GLY A 36 7.33 -15.10 7.30
CA GLY A 36 8.29 -15.99 7.96
C GLY A 36 8.47 -15.63 9.42
N PRO A 37 9.36 -16.36 10.13
CA PRO A 37 9.71 -16.03 11.50
C PRO A 37 10.21 -14.58 11.63
N ILE A 38 9.83 -13.90 12.72
CA ILE A 38 10.36 -12.59 13.07
C ILE A 38 11.87 -12.72 13.33
N THR A 39 12.66 -11.84 12.71
CA THR A 39 14.12 -11.81 12.84
C THR A 39 14.67 -10.46 13.30
N GLN A 40 13.88 -9.41 13.28
CA GLN A 40 14.29 -8.05 13.69
C GLN A 40 14.48 -7.91 15.20
N PHE A 41 13.86 -8.79 15.98
CA PHE A 41 14.03 -8.90 17.44
C PHE A 41 13.77 -10.33 17.89
N ASP A 42 14.11 -10.67 19.14
CA ASP A 42 13.77 -11.99 19.72
C ASP A 42 12.28 -12.03 20.12
N PRO A 43 11.44 -12.81 19.41
CA PRO A 43 10.02 -12.89 19.74
C PRO A 43 9.70 -13.93 20.82
N ALA A 44 10.67 -14.44 21.60
CA ALA A 44 10.46 -15.54 22.55
C ALA A 44 9.29 -15.30 23.51
N ASP A 45 9.14 -14.07 23.99
CA ASP A 45 8.06 -13.67 24.92
C ASP A 45 6.78 -13.21 24.22
N GLN A 46 6.77 -13.10 22.89
CA GLN A 46 5.59 -12.71 22.13
C GLN A 46 4.70 -13.94 21.83
N LYS A 47 3.39 -13.75 21.71
CA LYS A 47 2.47 -14.79 21.22
C LYS A 47 2.56 -14.99 19.73
N VAL A 48 2.80 -13.89 18.99
CA VAL A 48 2.98 -13.87 17.54
C VAL A 48 4.44 -14.05 17.21
N LYS A 49 4.75 -14.99 16.31
CA LYS A 49 6.11 -15.37 15.92
C LYS A 49 6.42 -15.06 14.46
N LEU A 50 5.41 -14.67 13.68
CA LEU A 50 5.50 -14.48 12.24
C LEU A 50 5.26 -13.02 11.86
N ALA A 51 6.01 -12.56 10.87
CA ALA A 51 5.83 -11.27 10.20
C ALA A 51 6.25 -11.38 8.72
N ALA A 52 5.87 -10.39 7.93
CA ALA A 52 6.35 -10.23 6.56
C ALA A 52 7.43 -9.14 6.53
N GLU A 53 8.67 -9.55 6.81
CA GLU A 53 9.83 -8.66 6.87
C GLU A 53 10.48 -8.48 5.50
N VAL A 54 11.00 -7.29 5.22
CA VAL A 54 11.87 -7.03 4.06
C VAL A 54 13.24 -7.66 4.31
N LYS A 55 13.58 -8.64 3.48
CA LYS A 55 14.81 -9.43 3.61
C LYS A 55 15.92 -8.85 2.75
N GLY A 56 17.16 -8.90 3.26
CA GLY A 56 18.36 -8.54 2.48
C GLY A 56 18.51 -7.03 2.19
N PHE A 57 17.71 -6.18 2.79
CA PHE A 57 17.82 -4.74 2.59
C PHE A 57 19.01 -4.16 3.38
N VAL A 58 20.01 -3.72 2.66
CA VAL A 58 21.19 -3.02 3.17
C VAL A 58 21.14 -1.59 2.64
N PRO A 59 20.77 -0.59 3.46
CA PRO A 59 20.53 0.78 2.97
C PRO A 59 21.76 1.41 2.30
N GLU A 60 22.98 1.04 2.72
CA GLU A 60 24.23 1.53 2.14
C GLU A 60 24.46 1.10 0.67
N ASN A 61 23.72 0.11 0.19
CA ASN A 61 23.75 -0.26 -1.24
C ASN A 61 23.01 0.76 -2.13
N TYR A 62 22.16 1.60 -1.53
CA TYR A 62 21.26 2.52 -2.24
C TYR A 62 21.49 3.98 -1.87
N LEU A 63 22.01 4.24 -0.66
CA LEU A 63 22.14 5.56 -0.05
C LEU A 63 23.56 5.74 0.51
N PRO A 64 24.12 6.94 0.45
CA PRO A 64 25.35 7.26 1.18
C PRO A 64 25.18 6.96 2.67
N LYS A 65 26.17 6.29 3.27
CA LYS A 65 26.12 5.87 4.69
C LYS A 65 25.77 6.98 5.68
N PRO A 66 26.26 8.24 5.52
CA PRO A 66 25.86 9.33 6.42
C PRO A 66 24.38 9.71 6.31
N GLU A 67 23.78 9.59 5.12
CA GLU A 67 22.38 9.86 4.88
C GLU A 67 21.51 8.74 5.43
N ALA A 68 21.85 7.48 5.13
CA ALA A 68 21.14 6.31 5.63
C ALA A 68 21.01 6.32 7.17
N LYS A 69 22.07 6.73 7.88
CA LYS A 69 22.08 6.84 9.35
C LYS A 69 21.16 7.94 9.92
N ARG A 70 20.70 8.89 9.08
CA ARG A 70 19.80 9.98 9.46
C ARG A 70 18.37 9.73 9.03
N MET A 71 18.04 8.52 8.61
CA MET A 71 16.72 8.11 8.19
C MET A 71 16.25 6.91 8.99
N GLY A 72 14.99 6.90 9.41
CA GLY A 72 14.34 5.70 9.89
C GLY A 72 14.18 4.66 8.78
N ARG A 73 14.07 3.39 9.11
CA ARG A 73 13.95 2.29 8.15
C ARG A 73 12.80 2.52 7.17
N PHE A 74 11.64 3.00 7.64
CA PHE A 74 10.50 3.34 6.78
C PHE A 74 10.85 4.43 5.76
N THR A 75 11.64 5.45 6.17
CA THR A 75 12.11 6.51 5.27
C THR A 75 13.11 5.98 4.26
N GLN A 76 14.02 5.08 4.68
CA GLN A 76 14.98 4.42 3.77
C GLN A 76 14.25 3.64 2.68
N PHE A 77 13.23 2.85 3.02
CA PHE A 77 12.40 2.14 2.06
C PHE A 77 11.74 3.09 1.06
N ALA A 78 11.13 4.16 1.55
CA ALA A 78 10.43 5.14 0.72
C ALA A 78 11.37 5.84 -0.27
N VAL A 79 12.56 6.28 0.17
CA VAL A 79 13.54 6.94 -0.70
C VAL A 79 14.10 5.97 -1.73
N VAL A 80 14.35 4.71 -1.37
CA VAL A 80 14.82 3.69 -2.33
C VAL A 80 13.75 3.39 -3.37
N ALA A 81 12.50 3.19 -2.95
CA ALA A 81 11.37 3.00 -3.87
C ALA A 81 11.15 4.24 -4.78
N ALA A 82 11.30 5.46 -4.25
CA ALA A 82 11.18 6.67 -5.06
C ALA A 82 12.29 6.78 -6.11
N LYS A 83 13.52 6.41 -5.78
CA LYS A 83 14.63 6.34 -6.74
C LYS A 83 14.36 5.32 -7.86
N GLU A 84 13.82 4.17 -7.52
CA GLU A 84 13.41 3.17 -8.51
C GLU A 84 12.30 3.74 -9.41
N ALA A 85 11.24 4.34 -8.85
CA ALA A 85 10.14 4.91 -9.62
C ALA A 85 10.60 6.00 -10.60
N MET A 86 11.52 6.88 -10.17
CA MET A 86 12.13 7.91 -11.02
C MET A 86 12.96 7.31 -12.16
N ALA A 87 13.77 6.28 -11.85
CA ALA A 87 14.60 5.59 -12.83
C ALA A 87 13.75 4.80 -13.83
N ASP A 88 12.72 4.10 -13.35
CA ASP A 88 11.78 3.35 -14.16
C ASP A 88 10.97 4.24 -15.12
N ALA A 89 10.57 5.43 -14.65
CA ALA A 89 9.95 6.46 -15.48
C ALA A 89 10.90 7.12 -16.46
N ALA A 90 12.20 6.91 -16.34
CA ALA A 90 13.24 7.72 -17.02
C ALA A 90 12.97 9.24 -16.85
N PHE A 91 12.49 9.62 -15.63
CA PHE A 91 12.12 11.01 -15.34
C PHE A 91 13.35 11.79 -14.85
N THR A 92 13.55 12.96 -15.46
CA THR A 92 14.55 13.94 -15.01
C THR A 92 13.85 15.28 -14.83
N LEU A 93 14.00 15.88 -13.65
CA LEU A 93 13.43 17.19 -13.36
C LEU A 93 14.06 18.25 -14.23
N ALA A 94 13.28 18.96 -15.03
CA ALA A 94 13.74 20.08 -15.81
C ALA A 94 13.76 21.38 -14.99
N GLU A 95 14.63 22.31 -15.36
CA GLU A 95 14.72 23.63 -14.72
C GLU A 95 13.39 24.39 -14.89
N GLY A 96 12.84 24.86 -13.78
CA GLY A 96 11.57 25.59 -13.71
C GLY A 96 10.32 24.73 -13.54
N GLU A 97 10.46 23.40 -13.51
CA GLU A 97 9.33 22.48 -13.24
C GLU A 97 9.20 22.10 -11.76
N GLU A 98 10.16 22.49 -10.91
CA GLU A 98 10.29 22.03 -9.52
C GLU A 98 9.01 22.29 -8.68
N ASP A 99 8.40 23.45 -8.88
CA ASP A 99 7.20 23.88 -8.14
C ASP A 99 5.91 23.20 -8.64
N ARG A 100 5.99 22.51 -9.81
CA ARG A 100 4.91 21.71 -10.39
C ARG A 100 5.05 20.21 -10.10
N CYS A 101 6.13 19.81 -9.41
CA CYS A 101 6.43 18.44 -9.01
C CYS A 101 6.29 18.32 -7.49
N GLY A 102 5.48 17.37 -7.02
CA GLY A 102 5.18 17.20 -5.60
C GLY A 102 5.36 15.77 -5.08
N VAL A 103 5.21 15.62 -3.76
CA VAL A 103 5.38 14.34 -3.05
C VAL A 103 4.24 14.16 -2.03
N ILE A 104 3.50 13.05 -2.14
CA ILE A 104 2.50 12.67 -1.13
C ILE A 104 2.76 11.21 -0.74
N VAL A 105 3.33 10.98 0.45
CA VAL A 105 3.70 9.63 0.91
C VAL A 105 3.23 9.41 2.34
N SER A 106 2.43 8.37 2.53
CA SER A 106 1.87 7.97 3.81
C SER A 106 2.83 7.11 4.63
N SER A 107 2.72 7.21 5.94
CA SER A 107 3.14 6.19 6.91
C SER A 107 2.15 6.20 8.06
N GLY A 108 1.70 5.03 8.49
CA GLY A 108 0.71 4.92 9.56
C GLY A 108 1.30 5.19 10.95
N ILE A 109 2.53 4.73 11.20
CA ILE A 109 3.18 4.77 12.52
C ILE A 109 4.52 5.51 12.49
N GLY A 110 5.18 5.57 11.36
CA GLY A 110 6.50 6.20 11.23
C GLY A 110 7.62 5.39 11.89
N GLY A 111 8.56 6.09 12.53
CA GLY A 111 9.75 5.51 13.13
C GLY A 111 9.54 4.90 14.52
N LEU A 112 8.65 3.92 14.66
CA LEU A 112 8.34 3.31 15.95
C LEU A 112 9.57 2.66 16.61
N SER A 113 10.36 1.91 15.85
CA SER A 113 11.60 1.29 16.37
C SER A 113 12.61 2.32 16.90
N ILE A 114 12.65 3.51 16.30
CA ILE A 114 13.47 4.61 16.75
C ILE A 114 12.93 5.17 18.07
N THR A 115 11.61 5.30 18.16
CA THR A 115 10.93 5.78 19.37
C THR A 115 11.16 4.84 20.54
N GLU A 116 11.05 3.52 20.33
CA GLU A 116 11.38 2.51 21.34
C GLU A 116 12.84 2.64 21.81
N ALA A 117 13.79 2.65 20.87
CA ALA A 117 15.21 2.69 21.19
C ALA A 117 15.62 3.99 21.91
N GLU A 118 15.10 5.15 21.51
CA GLU A 118 15.43 6.42 22.16
C GLU A 118 14.71 6.60 23.50
N HIS A 119 13.51 6.00 23.67
CA HIS A 119 12.82 5.90 24.95
C HIS A 119 13.68 5.10 25.97
N ASP A 120 14.09 3.90 25.60
CA ASP A 120 14.87 3.03 26.48
C ASP A 120 16.21 3.65 26.86
N LYS A 121 16.90 4.26 25.90
CA LYS A 121 18.12 5.02 26.13
C LYS A 121 17.90 6.20 27.07
N GLY A 122 16.81 6.97 26.90
CA GLY A 122 16.46 8.08 27.78
C GLY A 122 16.15 7.61 29.20
N ALA A 123 15.39 6.52 29.35
CA ALA A 123 15.06 5.93 30.63
C ALA A 123 16.28 5.37 31.37
N GLU A 124 17.21 4.72 30.65
CA GLU A 124 18.42 4.12 31.22
C GLU A 124 19.51 5.16 31.52
N LYS A 125 19.75 6.14 30.61
CA LYS A 125 20.92 7.02 30.62
C LYS A 125 20.62 8.49 30.91
N GLY A 126 19.33 8.85 31.03
CA GLY A 126 18.86 10.24 31.20
C GLY A 126 18.36 10.83 29.85
N TRP A 127 17.35 11.67 29.96
CA TRP A 127 16.64 12.24 28.80
C TRP A 127 17.51 13.18 27.97
N ASP A 128 18.59 13.75 28.56
CA ASP A 128 19.58 14.56 27.85
C ASP A 128 20.43 13.74 26.84
N ARG A 129 20.32 12.42 26.89
CA ARG A 129 21.04 11.51 26.01
C ARG A 129 20.23 11.09 24.80
N VAL A 130 18.95 11.46 24.71
CA VAL A 130 18.12 11.27 23.51
C VAL A 130 18.78 11.95 22.31
N SER A 131 18.74 11.30 21.16
CA SER A 131 19.36 11.81 19.94
C SER A 131 18.75 13.16 19.52
N PRO A 132 19.54 14.17 19.14
CA PRO A 132 19.00 15.40 18.56
C PRO A 132 18.29 15.15 17.20
N PHE A 133 18.53 14.00 16.59
CA PHE A 133 17.87 13.58 15.35
C PHE A 133 16.62 12.71 15.59
N TYR A 134 16.26 12.41 16.83
CA TYR A 134 15.12 11.53 17.14
C TYR A 134 13.85 12.00 16.43
N ILE A 135 13.42 13.22 16.69
CA ILE A 135 12.17 13.72 16.11
C ILE A 135 12.18 13.66 14.57
N PRO A 136 13.17 14.24 13.85
CA PRO A 136 13.17 14.22 12.41
C PRO A 136 13.37 12.82 11.78
N THR A 137 13.82 11.82 12.55
CA THR A 137 13.90 10.44 12.04
C THR A 137 12.68 9.59 12.35
N ALA A 138 11.84 10.01 13.30
CA ALA A 138 10.69 9.23 13.75
C ALA A 138 9.34 9.68 13.16
N ILE A 139 9.15 10.99 12.89
CA ILE A 139 7.83 11.48 12.44
C ILE A 139 7.45 11.02 11.03
N CYS A 140 6.17 10.70 10.84
CA CYS A 140 5.64 10.05 9.64
C CYS A 140 5.92 10.81 8.33
N ASN A 141 5.87 12.14 8.36
CA ASN A 141 6.05 12.98 7.16
C ASN A 141 7.47 13.01 6.62
N MET A 142 8.45 12.46 7.34
CA MET A 142 9.84 12.50 6.89
C MET A 142 10.13 11.61 5.69
N ALA A 143 9.32 10.61 5.43
CA ALA A 143 9.40 9.86 4.18
C ALA A 143 9.15 10.78 2.97
N ALA A 144 8.07 11.54 2.97
CA ALA A 144 7.76 12.51 1.92
C ALA A 144 8.83 13.63 1.85
N GLY A 145 9.23 14.18 3.01
CA GLY A 145 10.23 15.24 3.07
C GLY A 145 11.60 14.81 2.53
N GLN A 146 12.06 13.60 2.85
CA GLN A 146 13.33 13.07 2.34
C GLN A 146 13.26 12.78 0.84
N ILE A 147 12.15 12.28 0.32
CA ILE A 147 11.97 12.12 -1.13
C ILE A 147 12.05 13.49 -1.81
N ALA A 148 11.35 14.51 -1.31
CA ALA A 148 11.39 15.86 -1.86
C ALA A 148 12.83 16.45 -1.88
N ILE A 149 13.59 16.25 -0.81
CA ILE A 149 15.01 16.67 -0.72
C ILE A 149 15.86 15.96 -1.78
N HIS A 150 15.67 14.65 -1.98
CA HIS A 150 16.46 13.86 -2.94
C HIS A 150 16.12 14.13 -4.40
N THR A 151 14.87 14.51 -4.67
CA THR A 151 14.38 14.74 -6.05
C THR A 151 14.42 16.20 -6.48
N GLY A 152 14.48 17.13 -5.53
CA GLY A 152 14.36 18.55 -5.80
C GLY A 152 12.93 19.02 -6.07
N PHE A 153 11.92 18.18 -5.80
CA PHE A 153 10.51 18.52 -5.96
C PHE A 153 10.08 19.54 -4.91
N ARG A 154 9.56 20.68 -5.30
CA ARG A 154 9.22 21.82 -4.44
C ARG A 154 7.73 22.16 -4.40
N GLY A 155 6.90 21.41 -5.14
CA GLY A 155 5.45 21.51 -5.06
C GLY A 155 4.90 20.95 -3.74
N MET A 156 3.65 20.49 -3.74
CA MET A 156 3.00 19.91 -2.57
C MET A 156 3.85 18.77 -1.97
N CYS A 157 4.11 18.85 -0.65
CA CYS A 157 4.77 17.78 0.10
C CYS A 157 3.94 17.47 1.36
N SER A 158 3.34 16.28 1.43
CA SER A 158 2.48 15.89 2.55
C SER A 158 2.51 14.41 2.89
N CYS A 159 1.96 14.07 4.05
CA CYS A 159 1.83 12.71 4.54
C CYS A 159 0.42 12.53 5.14
N PRO A 160 -0.53 11.96 4.41
CA PRO A 160 -1.81 11.55 5.00
C PRO A 160 -1.58 10.40 5.97
N VAL A 161 -2.09 10.53 7.20
CA VAL A 161 -2.02 9.49 8.23
C VAL A 161 -3.43 8.97 8.49
N THR A 162 -3.85 7.99 7.70
CA THR A 162 -5.18 7.37 7.72
C THR A 162 -5.09 5.86 7.92
N ALA A 163 -4.18 5.44 8.82
CA ALA A 163 -3.92 4.05 9.16
C ALA A 163 -3.66 3.20 7.88
N CYS A 164 -4.34 2.04 7.74
CA CYS A 164 -4.15 1.11 6.65
C CYS A 164 -4.57 1.67 5.27
N THR A 165 -5.34 2.76 5.23
CA THR A 165 -5.80 3.43 4.00
C THR A 165 -4.80 4.48 3.51
N GLY A 166 -3.78 4.76 4.31
CA GLY A 166 -2.88 5.89 4.06
C GLY A 166 -2.23 5.90 2.68
N GLY A 167 -1.70 4.75 2.23
CA GLY A 167 -1.11 4.63 0.89
C GLY A 167 -2.11 4.89 -0.22
N THR A 168 -3.32 4.35 -0.10
CA THR A 168 -4.42 4.59 -1.05
C THR A 168 -4.82 6.06 -1.08
N ASN A 169 -4.95 6.72 0.09
CA ASN A 169 -5.25 8.15 0.14
C ASN A 169 -4.12 8.99 -0.48
N ALA A 170 -2.85 8.66 -0.18
CA ALA A 170 -1.71 9.37 -0.74
C ALA A 170 -1.70 9.33 -2.28
N VAL A 171 -1.98 8.16 -2.87
CA VAL A 171 -2.04 7.99 -4.34
C VAL A 171 -3.27 8.69 -4.91
N GLY A 172 -4.44 8.58 -4.25
CA GLY A 172 -5.68 9.24 -4.67
C GLY A 172 -5.63 10.77 -4.57
N ASP A 173 -5.03 11.30 -3.50
CA ASP A 173 -4.85 12.75 -3.34
C ASP A 173 -3.90 13.31 -4.41
N ALA A 174 -2.80 12.58 -4.70
CA ALA A 174 -1.87 12.95 -5.78
C ALA A 174 -2.56 12.96 -7.15
N PHE A 175 -3.41 11.96 -7.43
CA PHE A 175 -4.24 11.93 -8.62
C PHE A 175 -5.11 13.19 -8.74
N HIS A 176 -5.84 13.57 -7.69
CA HIS A 176 -6.66 14.78 -7.67
C HIS A 176 -5.82 16.05 -7.89
N TYR A 177 -4.63 16.13 -7.26
CA TYR A 177 -3.73 17.27 -7.42
C TYR A 177 -3.32 17.51 -8.88
N ILE A 178 -3.00 16.43 -9.62
CA ILE A 178 -2.65 16.52 -11.05
C ILE A 178 -3.90 16.80 -11.88
N ARG A 179 -4.98 16.05 -11.67
CA ARG A 179 -6.23 16.16 -12.41
C ARG A 179 -6.81 17.56 -12.37
N ASP A 180 -6.75 18.20 -11.19
CA ASP A 180 -7.33 19.52 -10.95
C ASP A 180 -6.33 20.66 -11.26
N GLY A 181 -5.14 20.33 -11.80
CA GLY A 181 -4.20 21.30 -12.35
C GLY A 181 -3.21 21.92 -11.35
N TYR A 182 -3.14 21.43 -10.12
CA TYR A 182 -2.22 21.96 -9.09
C TYR A 182 -0.78 21.46 -9.28
N ALA A 183 -0.60 20.28 -9.84
CA ALA A 183 0.71 19.70 -10.17
C ALA A 183 0.71 19.10 -11.58
N ASP A 184 1.88 18.83 -12.12
CA ASP A 184 2.07 18.09 -13.38
C ASP A 184 2.66 16.71 -13.13
N VAL A 185 3.44 16.56 -12.06
CA VAL A 185 4.11 15.33 -11.66
C VAL A 185 4.00 15.14 -10.14
N MET A 186 3.67 13.92 -9.69
CA MET A 186 3.63 13.58 -8.28
C MET A 186 4.29 12.23 -8.02
N LEU A 187 5.24 12.20 -7.08
CA LEU A 187 5.66 10.97 -6.42
C LEU A 187 4.71 10.70 -5.26
N CYS A 188 4.05 9.56 -5.29
CA CYS A 188 3.04 9.24 -4.28
C CYS A 188 3.07 7.76 -3.89
N GLY A 189 2.62 7.48 -2.68
CA GLY A 189 2.58 6.10 -2.20
C GLY A 189 2.57 5.99 -0.69
N GLY A 190 3.22 4.93 -0.18
CA GLY A 190 3.25 4.67 1.24
C GLY A 190 4.44 3.82 1.68
N THR A 191 4.77 3.93 2.95
CA THR A 191 5.87 3.21 3.58
C THR A 191 5.55 2.85 5.01
N GLU A 192 6.07 1.72 5.48
CA GLU A 192 5.93 1.31 6.87
C GLU A 192 7.09 0.42 7.32
N SER A 193 7.47 0.54 8.59
CA SER A 193 8.48 -0.32 9.23
C SER A 193 8.11 -0.51 10.70
N ALA A 194 7.00 -1.23 10.93
CA ALA A 194 6.39 -1.38 12.24
C ALA A 194 6.57 -2.79 12.86
N VAL A 195 7.47 -3.63 12.32
CA VAL A 195 7.77 -4.95 12.92
C VAL A 195 8.69 -4.73 14.13
N THR A 196 8.10 -4.40 15.27
CA THR A 196 8.78 -4.10 16.54
C THR A 196 8.10 -4.82 17.70
N PRO A 197 8.78 -4.98 18.86
CA PRO A 197 8.17 -5.58 20.04
C PRO A 197 6.88 -4.88 20.48
N LEU A 198 6.86 -3.54 20.47
CA LEU A 198 5.73 -2.75 20.92
C LEU A 198 4.54 -2.86 19.95
N ALA A 199 4.79 -2.81 18.63
CA ALA A 199 3.72 -2.96 17.65
C ALA A 199 3.12 -4.37 17.68
N ILE A 200 3.95 -5.41 17.67
CA ILE A 200 3.48 -6.81 17.78
C ILE A 200 2.67 -7.01 19.08
N GLY A 201 3.18 -6.49 20.20
CA GLY A 201 2.48 -6.54 21.49
C GLY A 201 1.14 -5.80 21.46
N GLY A 202 1.12 -4.59 20.91
CA GLY A 202 -0.08 -3.75 20.81
C GLY A 202 -1.18 -4.39 19.95
N PHE A 203 -0.84 -4.81 18.74
CA PHE A 203 -1.80 -5.49 17.84
C PHE A 203 -2.22 -6.87 18.38
N THR A 204 -1.33 -7.60 19.08
CA THR A 204 -1.68 -8.85 19.76
C THR A 204 -2.68 -8.64 20.88
N SER A 205 -2.51 -7.58 21.70
CA SER A 205 -3.44 -7.21 22.76
C SER A 205 -4.83 -6.87 22.25
N MET A 206 -4.91 -6.30 21.04
CA MET A 206 -6.16 -6.03 20.32
C MET A 206 -6.77 -7.28 19.69
N LYS A 207 -6.09 -8.44 19.73
CA LYS A 207 -6.47 -9.68 19.04
C LYS A 207 -6.60 -9.49 17.52
N ALA A 208 -5.80 -8.62 16.94
CA ALA A 208 -5.84 -8.30 15.52
C ALA A 208 -4.88 -9.15 14.68
N LEU A 209 -3.79 -9.68 15.30
CA LEU A 209 -2.81 -10.51 14.63
C LEU A 209 -3.15 -12.01 14.68
N SER A 210 -2.84 -12.69 13.59
CA SER A 210 -2.83 -14.14 13.51
C SER A 210 -1.76 -14.71 14.46
N GLN A 211 -2.11 -15.73 15.22
CA GLN A 211 -1.20 -16.47 16.09
C GLN A 211 -0.80 -17.83 15.47
N ALA A 212 -1.04 -18.02 14.17
CA ALA A 212 -0.58 -19.21 13.45
C ALA A 212 0.94 -19.34 13.53
N THR A 213 1.41 -20.59 13.56
CA THR A 213 2.83 -20.93 13.58
C THR A 213 3.34 -21.39 12.21
N ASP A 214 2.43 -21.76 11.32
CA ASP A 214 2.73 -22.06 9.92
C ASP A 214 2.62 -20.78 9.09
N PRO A 215 3.70 -20.32 8.43
CA PRO A 215 3.66 -19.17 7.55
C PRO A 215 2.58 -19.24 6.45
N ASN A 216 2.30 -20.45 5.96
CA ASN A 216 1.31 -20.69 4.90
C ASN A 216 -0.14 -20.68 5.42
N ARG A 217 -0.37 -20.63 6.75
CA ARG A 217 -1.71 -20.49 7.34
C ARG A 217 -1.87 -19.21 8.15
N ALA A 218 -0.88 -18.31 8.12
CA ALA A 218 -0.88 -17.10 8.94
C ALA A 218 -1.70 -15.95 8.31
N SER A 219 -1.61 -15.74 7.00
CA SER A 219 -2.43 -14.76 6.26
C SER A 219 -3.20 -15.49 5.16
N ILE A 220 -4.48 -15.73 5.42
CA ILE A 220 -5.40 -16.54 4.60
C ILE A 220 -6.72 -15.77 4.37
N PRO A 221 -6.69 -14.64 3.64
CA PRO A 221 -7.87 -13.84 3.38
C PRO A 221 -9.01 -14.67 2.81
N PHE A 222 -10.24 -14.39 3.28
CA PHE A 222 -11.49 -15.04 2.87
C PHE A 222 -11.65 -16.52 3.25
N ASP A 223 -10.63 -17.17 3.82
CA ASP A 223 -10.69 -18.55 4.34
C ASP A 223 -11.46 -18.59 5.66
N ALA A 224 -12.25 -19.63 5.86
CA ALA A 224 -13.07 -19.79 7.09
C ALA A 224 -12.21 -19.92 8.37
N GLU A 225 -10.96 -20.37 8.25
CA GLU A 225 -10.03 -20.52 9.38
C GLU A 225 -9.17 -19.27 9.63
N ARG A 226 -9.42 -18.16 8.93
CA ARG A 226 -8.69 -16.92 9.16
C ARG A 226 -8.83 -16.42 10.59
N SER A 227 -7.75 -15.91 11.16
CA SER A 227 -7.71 -15.57 12.59
C SER A 227 -7.12 -14.21 12.94
N GLY A 228 -6.71 -13.43 11.93
CA GLY A 228 -6.07 -12.14 12.08
C GLY A 228 -5.11 -11.86 10.94
N PHE A 229 -4.58 -10.64 10.86
CA PHE A 229 -3.60 -10.29 9.86
C PHE A 229 -2.16 -10.63 10.30
N VAL A 230 -1.24 -10.68 9.35
CA VAL A 230 0.21 -10.75 9.61
C VAL A 230 0.79 -9.38 9.36
N LEU A 231 1.51 -8.82 10.35
CA LEU A 231 2.17 -7.53 10.20
C LEU A 231 3.31 -7.62 9.18
N GLY A 232 3.35 -6.65 8.25
CA GLY A 232 4.41 -6.52 7.26
C GLY A 232 5.07 -5.16 7.29
N GLU A 233 6.18 -5.03 6.57
CA GLU A 233 6.91 -3.78 6.34
C GLU A 233 7.26 -3.61 4.86
N GLY A 234 7.52 -2.38 4.43
CA GLY A 234 7.94 -2.08 3.07
C GLY A 234 7.52 -0.70 2.60
N ALA A 235 7.69 -0.44 1.32
CA ALA A 235 7.24 0.78 0.65
C ALA A 235 6.88 0.51 -0.80
N ALA A 236 5.97 1.31 -1.33
CA ALA A 236 5.81 1.47 -2.77
C ALA A 236 5.56 2.94 -3.11
N ILE A 237 6.16 3.37 -4.22
CA ILE A 237 6.04 4.72 -4.76
C ILE A 237 5.69 4.62 -6.25
N LEU A 238 4.69 5.39 -6.64
CA LEU A 238 4.28 5.59 -8.02
C LEU A 238 4.69 6.99 -8.45
N LEU A 239 5.11 7.14 -9.71
CA LEU A 239 5.23 8.43 -10.36
C LEU A 239 3.99 8.62 -11.23
N LEU A 240 3.15 9.58 -10.83
CA LEU A 240 1.97 10.02 -11.59
C LEU A 240 2.32 11.26 -12.41
N GLU A 241 1.83 11.31 -13.63
CA GLU A 241 2.00 12.45 -14.52
C GLU A 241 0.70 12.85 -15.21
N GLU A 242 0.60 14.12 -15.53
CA GLU A 242 -0.38 14.62 -16.49
C GLU A 242 -0.09 14.00 -17.86
N LEU A 243 -1.13 13.53 -18.54
CA LEU A 243 -0.98 12.73 -19.77
C LEU A 243 -0.17 13.44 -20.87
N GLU A 244 -0.47 14.72 -21.15
CA GLU A 244 0.22 15.43 -22.20
C GLU A 244 1.68 15.79 -21.82
N HIS A 245 1.96 15.94 -20.51
CA HIS A 245 3.32 16.03 -19.98
C HIS A 245 4.08 14.73 -20.27
N ALA A 246 3.49 13.57 -19.90
CA ALA A 246 4.09 12.26 -20.15
C ALA A 246 4.37 12.00 -21.64
N LYS A 247 3.39 12.32 -22.51
CA LYS A 247 3.54 12.18 -23.97
C LYS A 247 4.64 13.05 -24.54
N ARG A 248 4.76 14.32 -24.11
CA ARG A 248 5.81 15.26 -24.62
C ARG A 248 7.21 14.73 -24.40
N ARG A 249 7.45 13.99 -23.31
CA ARG A 249 8.76 13.40 -23.02
C ARG A 249 8.90 11.94 -23.49
N GLY A 250 7.86 11.37 -24.14
CA GLY A 250 7.87 9.98 -24.62
C GLY A 250 7.88 8.94 -23.51
N ALA A 251 7.20 9.22 -22.38
CA ALA A 251 7.17 8.33 -21.23
C ALA A 251 6.50 6.98 -21.55
N LYS A 252 7.03 5.91 -20.94
CA LYS A 252 6.29 4.66 -20.80
C LYS A 252 5.08 4.90 -19.88
N ILE A 253 3.94 4.31 -20.21
CA ILE A 253 2.73 4.39 -19.41
C ILE A 253 2.30 2.98 -19.03
N TYR A 254 2.13 2.73 -17.73
CA TYR A 254 1.64 1.45 -17.21
C TYR A 254 0.12 1.34 -17.23
N ALA A 255 -0.54 2.40 -16.75
CA ALA A 255 -1.99 2.48 -16.64
C ALA A 255 -2.43 3.95 -16.57
N GLU A 256 -3.70 4.21 -16.82
CA GLU A 256 -4.33 5.49 -16.52
C GLU A 256 -5.00 5.43 -15.14
N PHE A 257 -4.82 6.45 -14.33
CA PHE A 257 -5.53 6.62 -13.07
C PHE A 257 -6.84 7.37 -13.38
N VAL A 258 -7.98 6.72 -13.13
CA VAL A 258 -9.27 7.26 -13.61
C VAL A 258 -10.28 7.58 -12.50
N GLY A 259 -10.12 7.02 -11.30
CA GLY A 259 -11.08 7.28 -10.23
C GLY A 259 -10.53 7.07 -8.83
N TYR A 260 -11.01 7.87 -7.89
CA TYR A 260 -10.69 7.79 -6.46
C TYR A 260 -11.92 8.07 -5.61
N GLY A 261 -12.14 7.25 -4.59
CA GLY A 261 -13.17 7.45 -3.60
C GLY A 261 -12.64 7.27 -2.18
N ALA A 262 -12.97 8.19 -1.29
CA ALA A 262 -12.63 8.13 0.12
C ALA A 262 -13.87 8.41 0.98
N THR A 263 -14.04 7.64 2.06
CA THR A 263 -15.14 7.77 3.01
C THR A 263 -14.69 7.46 4.43
N CYS A 264 -15.57 7.70 5.38
CA CYS A 264 -15.39 7.31 6.77
C CYS A 264 -16.65 6.61 7.28
N ASP A 265 -16.46 5.49 8.00
CA ASP A 265 -17.55 4.76 8.65
C ASP A 265 -18.23 5.56 9.76
N ALA A 266 -17.49 6.45 10.43
CA ALA A 266 -17.94 7.21 11.60
C ALA A 266 -18.67 6.31 12.64
N TYR A 267 -18.10 5.14 12.91
CA TYR A 267 -18.76 4.08 13.67
C TYR A 267 -17.96 3.63 14.90
N HIS A 268 -16.76 3.11 14.71
CA HIS A 268 -15.92 2.59 15.79
C HIS A 268 -14.43 2.80 15.45
N MET A 269 -13.56 2.87 16.48
CA MET A 269 -12.14 3.15 16.29
C MET A 269 -11.39 2.04 15.53
N THR A 270 -11.82 0.79 15.62
CA THR A 270 -11.11 -0.35 15.00
C THR A 270 -12.01 -1.31 14.24
N ALA A 271 -13.29 -1.46 14.62
CA ALA A 271 -14.21 -2.35 13.94
C ALA A 271 -14.85 -1.67 12.73
N PRO A 272 -14.83 -2.30 11.54
CA PRO A 272 -15.58 -1.81 10.40
C PRO A 272 -17.09 -1.96 10.65
N ARG A 273 -17.90 -1.26 9.85
CA ARG A 273 -19.36 -1.52 9.82
C ARG A 273 -19.60 -2.92 9.25
N ALA A 274 -20.39 -3.72 9.92
CA ALA A 274 -20.69 -5.09 9.51
C ALA A 274 -21.40 -5.18 8.14
N ASP A 275 -22.14 -4.13 7.77
CA ASP A 275 -22.83 -4.02 6.46
C ASP A 275 -21.89 -3.63 5.31
N GLY A 276 -20.62 -3.32 5.58
CA GLY A 276 -19.62 -2.90 4.59
C GLY A 276 -19.95 -1.58 3.90
N SER A 277 -20.93 -0.80 4.41
CA SER A 277 -21.48 0.39 3.72
C SER A 277 -20.45 1.48 3.45
N GLY A 278 -19.44 1.66 4.32
CA GLY A 278 -18.37 2.64 4.11
C GLY A 278 -17.49 2.28 2.91
N GLY A 279 -17.00 1.04 2.85
CA GLY A 279 -16.23 0.53 1.71
C GLY A 279 -17.04 0.54 0.42
N ALA A 280 -18.31 0.12 0.47
CA ALA A 280 -19.22 0.20 -0.67
C ALA A 280 -19.33 1.63 -1.21
N LYS A 281 -19.46 2.61 -0.34
CA LYS A 281 -19.54 4.02 -0.72
C LYS A 281 -18.24 4.52 -1.35
N ALA A 282 -17.07 4.11 -0.83
CA ALA A 282 -15.78 4.48 -1.41
C ALA A 282 -15.63 3.92 -2.84
N MET A 283 -15.97 2.64 -3.06
CA MET A 283 -15.98 2.01 -4.38
C MET A 283 -16.93 2.74 -5.34
N ALA A 284 -18.16 3.02 -4.91
CA ALA A 284 -19.15 3.72 -5.73
C ALA A 284 -18.67 5.13 -6.14
N ILE A 285 -17.99 5.86 -5.24
CA ILE A 285 -17.40 7.17 -5.55
C ILE A 285 -16.29 7.03 -6.59
N ALA A 286 -15.37 6.05 -6.44
CA ALA A 286 -14.27 5.84 -7.40
C ALA A 286 -14.81 5.50 -8.81
N ILE A 287 -15.82 4.64 -8.90
CA ILE A 287 -16.49 4.25 -10.15
C ILE A 287 -17.17 5.48 -10.80
N ALA A 288 -17.88 6.28 -10.00
CA ALA A 288 -18.54 7.51 -10.47
C ALA A 288 -17.52 8.58 -10.90
N ASP A 289 -16.39 8.72 -10.18
CA ASP A 289 -15.30 9.65 -10.52
C ASP A 289 -14.65 9.28 -11.86
N ALA A 290 -14.56 7.99 -12.17
CA ALA A 290 -14.09 7.46 -13.45
C ALA A 290 -15.13 7.59 -14.59
N GLY A 291 -16.40 7.82 -14.28
CA GLY A 291 -17.48 7.92 -15.26
C GLY A 291 -17.86 6.60 -15.92
N ILE A 292 -17.64 5.47 -15.24
CA ILE A 292 -17.96 4.12 -15.74
C ILE A 292 -19.10 3.48 -14.94
N GLN A 293 -19.54 2.30 -15.35
CA GLN A 293 -20.51 1.50 -14.61
C GLN A 293 -19.81 0.42 -13.78
N PRO A 294 -20.42 -0.07 -12.70
CA PRO A 294 -19.86 -1.19 -11.94
C PRO A 294 -19.53 -2.42 -12.80
N ALA A 295 -20.35 -2.70 -13.83
CA ALA A 295 -20.16 -3.84 -14.74
C ALA A 295 -18.90 -3.72 -15.63
N ASP A 296 -18.26 -2.55 -15.70
CA ASP A 296 -17.03 -2.36 -16.47
C ASP A 296 -15.77 -2.78 -15.68
N VAL A 297 -15.87 -3.00 -14.37
CA VAL A 297 -14.74 -3.41 -13.53
C VAL A 297 -14.48 -4.91 -13.67
N ASP A 298 -13.25 -5.29 -13.96
CA ASP A 298 -12.85 -6.68 -14.20
C ASP A 298 -12.19 -7.35 -13.00
N TYR A 299 -11.52 -6.56 -12.16
CA TYR A 299 -10.69 -7.05 -11.06
C TYR A 299 -10.73 -6.12 -9.85
N ILE A 300 -10.74 -6.71 -8.66
CA ILE A 300 -10.57 -6.01 -7.39
C ILE A 300 -9.37 -6.58 -6.65
N ASN A 301 -8.36 -5.73 -6.37
CA ASN A 301 -7.37 -6.00 -5.35
C ASN A 301 -7.97 -5.59 -4.01
N ALA A 302 -8.36 -6.57 -3.22
CA ALA A 302 -9.12 -6.37 -2.00
C ALA A 302 -8.24 -5.89 -0.83
N HIS A 303 -8.86 -5.21 0.12
CA HIS A 303 -8.20 -5.00 1.41
C HIS A 303 -7.89 -6.33 2.08
N GLY A 304 -8.82 -7.26 2.19
CA GLY A 304 -8.61 -8.68 2.47
C GLY A 304 -7.52 -8.97 3.49
N THR A 305 -7.73 -8.60 4.77
CA THR A 305 -6.70 -8.67 5.81
C THR A 305 -6.55 -10.02 6.48
N SER A 306 -7.40 -11.01 6.16
CA SER A 306 -7.46 -12.27 6.88
C SER A 306 -8.07 -12.12 8.30
N THR A 307 -8.89 -11.09 8.50
CA THR A 307 -9.70 -10.93 9.72
C THR A 307 -11.17 -11.22 9.42
N HIS A 308 -11.88 -11.83 10.37
CA HIS A 308 -13.28 -12.22 10.14
C HIS A 308 -14.17 -11.04 9.73
N LEU A 309 -14.13 -9.94 10.49
CA LEU A 309 -15.01 -8.80 10.26
C LEU A 309 -14.71 -8.06 8.96
N ASN A 310 -13.42 -7.89 8.64
CA ASN A 310 -13.05 -7.18 7.43
C ASN A 310 -13.46 -7.94 6.18
N ASP A 311 -13.08 -9.22 6.08
CA ASP A 311 -13.23 -9.97 4.84
C ASP A 311 -14.71 -10.24 4.52
N ALA A 312 -15.53 -10.54 5.54
CA ALA A 312 -16.99 -10.65 5.40
C ALA A 312 -17.63 -9.29 5.03
N GLY A 313 -17.25 -8.21 5.72
CA GLY A 313 -17.75 -6.85 5.44
C GLY A 313 -17.37 -6.36 4.05
N GLU A 314 -16.13 -6.61 3.59
CA GLU A 314 -15.70 -6.25 2.23
C GLU A 314 -16.44 -7.07 1.17
N THR A 315 -16.67 -8.36 1.40
CA THR A 315 -17.50 -9.20 0.53
C THR A 315 -18.92 -8.64 0.40
N ALA A 316 -19.54 -8.24 1.53
CA ALA A 316 -20.86 -7.60 1.53
C ALA A 316 -20.85 -6.27 0.78
N ALA A 317 -19.81 -5.45 0.95
CA ALA A 317 -19.62 -4.19 0.24
C ALA A 317 -19.55 -4.39 -1.28
N VAL A 318 -18.75 -5.35 -1.74
CA VAL A 318 -18.64 -5.71 -3.16
C VAL A 318 -19.98 -6.14 -3.71
N LYS A 319 -20.69 -7.05 -3.04
CA LYS A 319 -22.03 -7.48 -3.48
C LYS A 319 -23.02 -6.31 -3.57
N SER A 320 -22.95 -5.37 -2.62
CA SER A 320 -23.83 -4.19 -2.62
C SER A 320 -23.58 -3.26 -3.81
N VAL A 321 -22.33 -3.08 -4.25
CA VAL A 321 -21.96 -2.19 -5.35
C VAL A 321 -22.19 -2.83 -6.71
N PHE A 322 -21.80 -4.10 -6.85
CA PHE A 322 -21.74 -4.78 -8.15
C PHE A 322 -22.97 -5.64 -8.45
N GLY A 323 -23.82 -5.89 -7.45
CA GLY A 323 -25.02 -6.74 -7.63
C GLY A 323 -24.65 -8.11 -8.20
N PRO A 324 -25.37 -8.60 -9.24
CA PRO A 324 -25.05 -9.89 -9.87
C PRO A 324 -23.63 -9.97 -10.44
N HIS A 325 -23.07 -8.86 -10.93
CA HIS A 325 -21.73 -8.78 -11.49
C HIS A 325 -20.63 -9.10 -10.45
N ALA A 326 -20.91 -8.99 -9.14
CA ALA A 326 -19.98 -9.38 -8.09
C ALA A 326 -19.49 -10.84 -8.23
N TYR A 327 -20.30 -11.73 -8.79
CA TYR A 327 -19.96 -13.14 -9.01
C TYR A 327 -19.20 -13.41 -10.31
N GLU A 328 -19.04 -12.40 -11.16
CA GLU A 328 -18.26 -12.44 -12.41
C GLU A 328 -16.89 -11.78 -12.23
N LEU A 329 -16.74 -10.96 -11.18
CA LEU A 329 -15.50 -10.31 -10.82
C LEU A 329 -14.45 -11.28 -10.29
N ALA A 330 -13.21 -11.04 -10.64
CA ALA A 330 -12.08 -11.65 -9.93
C ALA A 330 -11.68 -10.74 -8.77
N ILE A 331 -11.55 -11.31 -7.57
CA ILE A 331 -11.16 -10.59 -6.37
C ILE A 331 -9.98 -11.30 -5.74
N SER A 332 -8.88 -10.62 -5.44
CA SER A 332 -7.80 -11.28 -4.69
C SER A 332 -7.19 -10.38 -3.64
N SER A 333 -6.67 -10.98 -2.58
CA SER A 333 -5.87 -10.28 -1.58
C SER A 333 -4.42 -10.72 -1.65
N THR A 334 -3.58 -9.81 -2.12
CA THR A 334 -2.13 -10.02 -2.15
C THR A 334 -1.48 -9.94 -0.78
N LYS A 335 -2.23 -9.55 0.27
CA LYS A 335 -1.78 -9.65 1.67
C LYS A 335 -1.57 -11.10 2.12
N SER A 336 -2.11 -12.09 1.41
CA SER A 336 -1.75 -13.50 1.59
C SER A 336 -0.27 -13.76 1.32
N MET A 337 0.38 -12.93 0.49
CA MET A 337 1.81 -13.02 0.13
C MET A 337 2.66 -12.00 0.89
N THR A 338 2.21 -10.75 0.96
CA THR A 338 2.99 -9.61 1.48
C THR A 338 2.79 -9.35 2.96
N GLY A 339 1.82 -9.99 3.62
CA GLY A 339 1.32 -9.52 4.90
C GLY A 339 0.64 -8.14 4.77
N HIS A 340 0.28 -7.55 5.89
CA HIS A 340 -0.35 -6.24 5.94
C HIS A 340 0.68 -5.16 6.32
N MET A 341 1.08 -4.35 5.36
CA MET A 341 2.09 -3.30 5.52
C MET A 341 1.50 -1.95 5.95
N LEU A 342 0.35 -1.93 6.62
CA LEU A 342 -0.32 -0.75 7.17
C LEU A 342 -0.37 0.42 6.17
N GLY A 343 0.32 1.54 6.48
CA GLY A 343 0.36 2.74 5.63
C GLY A 343 1.00 2.53 4.25
N ALA A 344 1.79 1.47 4.05
CA ALA A 344 2.35 1.10 2.76
C ALA A 344 1.41 0.22 1.91
N ALA A 345 0.46 -0.49 2.54
CA ALA A 345 -0.31 -1.56 1.90
C ALA A 345 -1.00 -1.10 0.62
N GLY A 346 -1.80 -0.04 0.69
CA GLY A 346 -2.55 0.46 -0.47
C GLY A 346 -1.67 0.94 -1.63
N ALA A 347 -0.45 1.42 -1.36
CA ALA A 347 0.50 1.80 -2.40
C ALA A 347 1.10 0.57 -3.10
N VAL A 348 1.45 -0.49 -2.36
CA VAL A 348 1.91 -1.76 -2.93
C VAL A 348 0.81 -2.40 -3.78
N GLU A 349 -0.42 -2.36 -3.31
CA GLU A 349 -1.60 -2.86 -4.02
C GLU A 349 -1.91 -2.04 -5.28
N ALA A 350 -1.66 -0.72 -5.26
CA ALA A 350 -1.74 0.13 -6.46
C ALA A 350 -0.69 -0.27 -7.51
N VAL A 351 0.57 -0.52 -7.10
CA VAL A 351 1.62 -1.05 -7.98
C VAL A 351 1.21 -2.40 -8.57
N ILE A 352 0.74 -3.33 -7.74
CA ILE A 352 0.28 -4.66 -8.20
C ILE A 352 -0.89 -4.52 -9.19
N SER A 353 -1.85 -3.62 -8.91
CA SER A 353 -2.99 -3.37 -9.81
C SER A 353 -2.55 -2.78 -11.15
N ALA A 354 -1.58 -1.85 -11.15
CA ALA A 354 -1.01 -1.32 -12.39
C ALA A 354 -0.30 -2.41 -13.20
N MET A 355 0.46 -3.29 -12.54
CA MET A 355 1.11 -4.44 -13.18
C MET A 355 0.10 -5.49 -13.68
N THR A 356 -1.02 -5.69 -12.97
CA THR A 356 -2.13 -6.55 -13.42
C THR A 356 -2.70 -6.06 -14.74
N LEU A 357 -2.95 -4.76 -14.87
CA LEU A 357 -3.43 -4.15 -16.12
C LEU A 357 -2.40 -4.23 -17.25
N HIS A 358 -1.13 -3.97 -16.92
CA HIS A 358 -0.04 -3.94 -17.89
C HIS A 358 0.23 -5.32 -18.49
N ASP A 359 0.30 -6.35 -17.63
CA ASP A 359 0.71 -7.71 -18.04
C ASP A 359 -0.49 -8.63 -18.35
N GLY A 360 -1.72 -8.23 -18.01
CA GLY A 360 -2.90 -9.08 -18.18
C GLY A 360 -2.91 -10.31 -17.27
N PHE A 361 -2.41 -10.17 -16.03
CA PHE A 361 -2.33 -11.27 -15.07
C PHE A 361 -2.96 -10.89 -13.72
N ILE A 362 -3.96 -11.67 -13.28
CA ILE A 362 -4.61 -11.50 -11.98
C ILE A 362 -3.88 -12.35 -10.94
N PRO A 363 -3.34 -11.74 -9.85
CA PRO A 363 -2.68 -12.48 -8.77
C PRO A 363 -3.66 -13.29 -7.93
N ALA A 364 -3.17 -14.36 -7.31
CA ALA A 364 -3.94 -15.21 -6.43
C ALA A 364 -4.08 -14.65 -5.01
N THR A 365 -5.13 -15.11 -4.31
CA THR A 365 -5.15 -15.24 -2.85
C THR A 365 -4.56 -16.61 -2.51
N ILE A 366 -3.31 -16.65 -2.05
CA ILE A 366 -2.63 -17.90 -1.77
C ILE A 366 -3.03 -18.51 -0.42
N ASN A 367 -2.75 -19.81 -0.25
CA ASN A 367 -2.96 -20.56 0.99
C ASN A 367 -4.46 -20.70 1.39
N TYR A 368 -5.37 -20.45 0.47
CA TYR A 368 -6.81 -20.65 0.65
C TYR A 368 -7.15 -22.14 0.67
N ALA A 369 -7.81 -22.62 1.72
CA ALA A 369 -8.11 -24.04 1.89
C ALA A 369 -9.57 -24.33 2.24
N VAL A 370 -10.17 -23.53 3.13
CA VAL A 370 -11.51 -23.78 3.67
C VAL A 370 -12.45 -22.65 3.23
N PRO A 371 -13.44 -22.98 2.37
CA PRO A 371 -14.43 -21.98 1.92
C PRO A 371 -15.25 -21.43 3.09
N ASP A 372 -15.45 -20.10 3.08
CA ASP A 372 -16.32 -19.41 4.02
C ASP A 372 -17.61 -18.98 3.30
N PRO A 373 -18.80 -19.40 3.78
CA PRO A 373 -20.07 -18.99 3.18
C PRO A 373 -20.33 -17.47 3.21
N GLU A 374 -19.67 -16.73 4.10
CA GLU A 374 -19.76 -15.26 4.13
C GLU A 374 -18.87 -14.59 3.09
N CYS A 375 -17.91 -15.34 2.50
CA CYS A 375 -16.91 -14.87 1.51
C CYS A 375 -17.01 -15.69 0.21
N ASP A 376 -18.19 -15.81 -0.38
CA ASP A 376 -18.55 -16.72 -1.46
C ASP A 376 -18.29 -16.17 -2.90
N LEU A 377 -17.47 -15.13 -3.02
CA LEU A 377 -17.05 -14.57 -4.33
C LEU A 377 -15.82 -15.30 -4.88
N ASP A 378 -15.48 -15.06 -6.16
CA ASP A 378 -14.27 -15.60 -6.77
C ASP A 378 -13.01 -14.89 -6.23
N VAL A 379 -12.44 -15.45 -5.18
CA VAL A 379 -11.26 -14.88 -4.50
C VAL A 379 -9.93 -15.28 -5.17
N VAL A 380 -9.95 -15.81 -6.38
CA VAL A 380 -8.78 -16.31 -7.13
C VAL A 380 -7.91 -17.22 -6.27
N PRO A 381 -8.42 -18.37 -5.82
CA PRO A 381 -7.73 -19.18 -4.82
C PRO A 381 -6.46 -19.83 -5.34
N ASN A 382 -5.36 -19.65 -4.64
CA ASN A 382 -4.06 -20.32 -4.77
C ASN A 382 -3.29 -20.13 -6.09
N THR A 383 -3.96 -19.93 -7.21
CA THR A 383 -3.29 -19.80 -8.53
C THR A 383 -3.79 -18.58 -9.25
N GLY A 384 -2.89 -17.66 -9.56
CA GLY A 384 -3.20 -16.52 -10.41
C GLY A 384 -3.52 -16.96 -11.85
N ARG A 385 -4.11 -16.06 -12.63
CA ARG A 385 -4.56 -16.40 -13.99
C ARG A 385 -4.38 -15.25 -14.97
N GLU A 386 -4.08 -15.61 -16.21
CA GLU A 386 -4.08 -14.66 -17.33
C GLU A 386 -5.54 -14.23 -17.61
N LYS A 387 -5.76 -12.93 -17.71
CA LYS A 387 -7.03 -12.31 -18.08
C LYS A 387 -6.76 -10.93 -18.65
N ASP A 388 -7.43 -10.59 -19.74
CA ASP A 388 -7.44 -9.22 -20.23
C ASP A 388 -8.29 -8.36 -19.28
N VAL A 389 -7.62 -7.49 -18.51
CA VAL A 389 -8.22 -6.65 -17.49
C VAL A 389 -8.21 -5.22 -18.01
N HIS A 390 -9.37 -4.58 -18.14
CA HIS A 390 -9.51 -3.21 -18.59
C HIS A 390 -9.58 -2.21 -17.41
N TYR A 391 -10.27 -2.62 -16.34
CA TYR A 391 -10.39 -1.80 -15.13
C TYR A 391 -10.07 -2.63 -13.88
N ALA A 392 -9.13 -2.14 -13.10
CA ALA A 392 -8.74 -2.71 -11.81
C ALA A 392 -9.04 -1.72 -10.68
N LEU A 393 -9.78 -2.17 -9.67
CA LEU A 393 -10.08 -1.41 -8.48
C LEU A 393 -9.21 -1.94 -7.32
N SER A 394 -8.68 -1.07 -6.46
CA SER A 394 -7.96 -1.46 -5.25
C SER A 394 -8.58 -0.81 -4.04
N ASN A 395 -8.89 -1.61 -3.01
CA ASN A 395 -9.56 -1.19 -1.79
C ASN A 395 -8.60 -1.15 -0.61
N SER A 396 -8.77 -0.17 0.25
CA SER A 396 -8.18 -0.14 1.58
C SER A 396 -9.21 0.28 2.62
N LEU A 397 -9.24 -0.47 3.72
CA LEU A 397 -10.12 -0.22 4.87
C LEU A 397 -9.23 -0.09 6.10
N GLY A 398 -9.36 1.00 6.87
CA GLY A 398 -8.41 1.33 7.94
C GLY A 398 -9.07 1.59 9.28
N PHE A 399 -8.32 1.40 10.35
CA PHE A 399 -8.71 1.84 11.69
C PHE A 399 -9.07 3.33 11.68
N GLY A 400 -10.04 3.73 12.51
CA GLY A 400 -10.67 5.04 12.44
C GLY A 400 -11.86 5.07 11.49
N GLY A 401 -12.17 3.95 10.81
CA GLY A 401 -13.24 3.83 9.82
C GLY A 401 -12.88 4.46 8.47
N HIS A 402 -11.60 4.62 8.17
CA HIS A 402 -11.14 5.14 6.88
C HIS A 402 -11.34 4.08 5.79
N ASN A 403 -11.97 4.48 4.69
CA ASN A 403 -12.15 3.65 3.50
C ASN A 403 -11.63 4.40 2.28
N GLY A 404 -10.87 3.72 1.44
CA GLY A 404 -10.33 4.27 0.20
C GLY A 404 -10.41 3.25 -0.93
N SER A 405 -10.78 3.71 -2.12
CA SER A 405 -10.79 2.92 -3.35
C SER A 405 -10.16 3.72 -4.47
N ILE A 406 -9.21 3.14 -5.18
CA ILE A 406 -8.64 3.70 -6.40
C ILE A 406 -9.07 2.85 -7.59
N LEU A 407 -9.25 3.46 -8.73
CA LEU A 407 -9.61 2.80 -9.98
C LEU A 407 -8.60 3.15 -11.06
N LEU A 408 -8.00 2.11 -11.62
CA LEU A 408 -7.03 2.18 -12.70
C LEU A 408 -7.62 1.60 -13.97
N LYS A 409 -7.25 2.14 -15.12
CA LYS A 409 -7.63 1.70 -16.45
C LYS A 409 -6.42 1.24 -17.23
N LYS A 410 -6.55 0.16 -17.99
CA LYS A 410 -5.55 -0.32 -18.92
C LYS A 410 -5.18 0.80 -19.91
N TRP A 411 -3.88 0.99 -20.09
CA TRP A 411 -3.40 1.92 -21.09
C TRP A 411 -3.45 1.30 -22.48
N GLU A 412 -4.08 2.01 -23.39
CA GLU A 412 -4.10 1.70 -24.82
C GLU A 412 -3.42 2.85 -25.54
N ALA A 413 -2.33 2.54 -26.29
CA ALA A 413 -1.46 3.52 -26.93
C ALA A 413 -2.13 4.20 -28.16
#